data_ed357d816566970b8138b2c30d760b92
#
_entry.id   ed357d816566970b8138b2c30d760b92
#
_cell.length_a   1.000
_cell.length_b   1.000
_cell.length_c   1.000
_cell.angle_alpha   90.00
_cell.angle_beta   90.00
_cell.angle_gamma   90.00
#
_symmetry.space_group_name_H-M   'P 1'
#
loop_
_entity.id
_entity.type
_entity.pdbx_description
1 polymer ?
#
loop_
_entity_poly.entity_id
_entity_poly.type
_entity_poly.pdbx_seq_one_letter_code
_entity_poly.pdbx_strand_id
1 'polypeptide(L)'
;TVAETGDRNYPIHWGRCGDPLKVSVYDHYAVSKCIAERVFVESGIKNWVVMRQSGILYPNILKNMDPIMFHVPINGVLEWCTVEDSGRLLANLCDEDAKGNLGSDFWNHFYNIGSGKEYRISNYEFECLLLGTLGLAGPEKLFDPNWFTTKNFHGQFYADGDKLENFLHFRENLPVKDYF
;
A
#
# COMPACT_ATOMS: atom_id res chain seq x y z
N THR A 1 -2.29 6.34 3.35
CA THR A 1 -1.04 6.37 4.14
C THR A 1 -1.04 5.27 5.15
N VAL A 2 -0.01 4.48 5.16
CA VAL A 2 0.19 3.36 6.08
C VAL A 2 1.10 3.79 7.22
N ALA A 3 0.58 4.61 8.10
CA ALA A 3 1.35 5.16 9.21
C ALA A 3 1.30 4.29 10.49
N GLU A 4 0.46 3.26 10.52
CA GLU A 4 0.23 2.45 11.70
C GLU A 4 1.46 1.65 12.12
N THR A 5 2.27 1.23 11.16
CA THR A 5 3.44 0.39 11.45
C THR A 5 4.68 1.19 11.78
N GLY A 6 4.85 2.37 11.18
CA GLY A 6 6.04 3.19 11.38
C GLY A 6 7.34 2.40 11.19
N ASP A 7 8.34 2.76 11.96
CA ASP A 7 9.64 2.09 12.05
C ASP A 7 9.53 0.73 12.73
N ARG A 8 9.17 -0.31 12.00
CA ARG A 8 9.19 -1.67 12.53
C ARG A 8 10.28 -2.51 11.88
N ASN A 9 11.02 -3.22 12.72
CA ASN A 9 11.96 -4.22 12.31
C ASN A 9 11.29 -5.59 12.22
N TYR A 10 11.98 -6.55 11.61
CA TYR A 10 11.62 -7.95 11.69
C TYR A 10 11.14 -8.37 13.10
N PRO A 11 10.12 -9.24 13.21
CA PRO A 11 9.45 -10.03 12.17
C PRO A 11 8.46 -9.24 11.34
N ILE A 12 8.09 -9.80 10.17
CA ILE A 12 7.06 -9.29 9.26
C ILE A 12 5.82 -8.92 10.05
N HIS A 13 5.31 -7.73 9.78
CA HIS A 13 4.22 -7.19 10.55
C HIS A 13 2.94 -7.11 9.71
N TRP A 14 1.89 -7.64 10.29
CA TRP A 14 0.54 -7.46 9.79
C TRP A 14 -0.08 -6.25 10.47
N GLY A 15 -0.57 -5.30 9.67
CA GLY A 15 -1.30 -4.14 10.15
C GLY A 15 -2.77 -4.20 9.78
N ARG A 16 -3.59 -3.45 10.51
CA ARG A 16 -5.01 -3.26 10.24
C ARG A 16 -5.43 -1.85 10.63
N CYS A 17 -6.54 -1.38 10.08
CA CYS A 17 -7.12 -0.13 10.52
C CYS A 17 -7.49 -0.20 12.00
N GLY A 18 -7.12 0.85 12.73
CA GLY A 18 -7.32 0.93 14.19
C GLY A 18 -6.13 0.49 15.03
N ASP A 19 -5.09 -0.08 14.45
CA ASP A 19 -3.83 -0.27 15.16
C ASP A 19 -3.21 1.08 15.54
N PRO A 20 -2.49 1.16 16.68
CA PRO A 20 -1.85 2.39 17.11
C PRO A 20 -0.93 2.97 16.03
N LEU A 21 -1.07 4.25 15.74
CA LEU A 21 -0.18 4.96 14.83
C LEU A 21 1.23 5.04 15.44
N LYS A 22 2.23 4.62 14.68
CA LYS A 22 3.63 4.70 15.07
C LYS A 22 4.41 5.49 14.01
N VAL A 23 4.35 6.79 14.14
CA VAL A 23 4.96 7.73 13.21
C VAL A 23 6.31 8.20 13.76
N SER A 24 7.36 8.14 12.94
CA SER A 24 8.62 8.79 13.28
C SER A 24 8.46 10.30 13.27
N VAL A 25 9.01 10.98 14.27
CA VAL A 25 9.00 12.46 14.34
C VAL A 25 9.74 13.13 13.18
N TYR A 26 10.59 12.39 12.50
CA TYR A 26 11.35 12.85 11.33
C TYR A 26 10.63 12.57 10.00
N ASP A 27 9.54 11.81 10.02
CA ASP A 27 8.74 11.50 8.85
C ASP A 27 7.62 12.53 8.70
N HIS A 28 7.98 13.68 8.15
CA HIS A 28 7.03 14.77 7.91
C HIS A 28 5.88 14.37 6.98
N TYR A 29 6.13 13.44 6.05
CA TYR A 29 5.08 12.93 5.16
C TYR A 29 4.01 12.17 5.97
N ALA A 30 4.41 11.19 6.77
CA ALA A 30 3.47 10.42 7.59
C ALA A 30 2.73 11.32 8.60
N VAL A 31 3.44 12.25 9.27
CA VAL A 31 2.83 13.24 10.17
C VAL A 31 1.77 14.06 9.45
N SER A 32 2.10 14.60 8.25
CA SER A 32 1.14 15.41 7.49
C SER A 32 -0.09 14.62 7.06
N LYS A 33 0.06 13.34 6.71
CA LYS A 33 -1.07 12.47 6.37
C LYS A 33 -1.95 12.15 7.57
N CYS A 34 -1.37 11.90 8.74
CA CYS A 34 -2.15 11.72 9.98
C CYS A 34 -2.94 12.97 10.34
N ILE A 35 -2.33 14.17 10.19
CA ILE A 35 -3.03 15.44 10.40
C ILE A 35 -4.18 15.61 9.38
N ALA A 36 -3.93 15.31 8.11
CA ALA A 36 -4.95 15.39 7.07
C ALA A 36 -6.15 14.46 7.35
N GLU A 37 -5.91 13.22 7.77
CA GLU A 37 -6.97 12.29 8.18
C GLU A 37 -7.80 12.88 9.34
N ARG A 38 -7.13 13.42 10.34
CA ARG A 38 -7.80 14.01 11.50
C ARG A 38 -8.67 15.20 11.10
N VAL A 39 -8.12 16.16 10.35
CA VAL A 39 -8.86 17.33 9.85
C VAL A 39 -10.08 16.90 9.04
N PHE A 40 -9.92 15.87 8.21
CA PHE A 40 -11.00 15.35 7.39
C PHE A 40 -12.13 14.73 8.26
N VAL A 41 -11.78 13.88 9.22
CA VAL A 41 -12.75 13.25 10.14
C VAL A 41 -13.48 14.29 10.99
N GLU A 42 -12.77 15.34 11.45
CA GLU A 42 -13.33 16.42 12.26
C GLU A 42 -14.08 17.49 11.43
N SER A 43 -14.12 17.37 10.10
CA SER A 43 -14.70 18.39 9.19
C SER A 43 -16.22 18.55 9.27
N GLY A 44 -16.92 17.59 9.88
CA GLY A 44 -18.38 17.56 9.92
C GLY A 44 -19.05 17.01 8.66
N ILE A 45 -18.29 16.48 7.68
CA ILE A 45 -18.83 15.75 6.55
C ILE A 45 -19.59 14.53 7.07
N LYS A 46 -20.84 14.37 6.64
CA LYS A 46 -21.74 13.35 7.19
C LYS A 46 -21.33 11.93 6.81
N ASN A 47 -21.02 11.71 5.53
CA ASN A 47 -20.61 10.42 4.99
C ASN A 47 -19.20 10.54 4.43
N TRP A 48 -18.26 9.81 4.98
CA TRP A 48 -16.88 9.84 4.54
C TRP A 48 -16.22 8.46 4.65
N VAL A 49 -15.19 8.26 3.88
CA VAL A 49 -14.27 7.13 4.02
C VAL A 49 -12.83 7.63 3.87
N VAL A 50 -11.92 7.05 4.63
CA VAL A 50 -10.48 7.26 4.46
C VAL A 50 -9.88 5.99 3.88
N MET A 51 -9.39 6.09 2.67
CA MET A 51 -8.76 4.99 1.95
C MET A 51 -7.24 5.13 2.02
N ARG A 52 -6.59 4.26 2.78
CA ARG A 52 -5.14 4.25 2.98
C ARG A 52 -4.48 3.45 1.87
N GLN A 53 -4.10 4.17 0.82
CA GLN A 53 -3.44 3.60 -0.34
C GLN A 53 -2.03 3.13 0.01
N SER A 54 -1.71 1.89 -0.33
CA SER A 54 -0.36 1.33 -0.28
C SER A 54 0.50 1.81 -1.46
N GLY A 55 1.67 1.21 -1.66
CA GLY A 55 2.47 1.44 -2.86
C GLY A 55 1.68 1.10 -4.11
N ILE A 56 1.68 2.03 -5.08
CA ILE A 56 0.97 1.83 -6.35
C ILE A 56 1.92 1.19 -7.35
N LEU A 57 1.52 0.01 -7.84
CA LEU A 57 2.23 -0.70 -8.88
C LEU A 57 1.66 -0.32 -10.25
N TYR A 58 2.53 0.02 -11.19
CA TYR A 58 2.14 0.41 -12.55
C TYR A 58 3.22 -0.01 -13.56
N PRO A 59 2.86 -0.35 -14.81
CA PRO A 59 3.81 -0.93 -15.77
C PRO A 59 5.01 -0.02 -16.09
N ASN A 60 4.83 1.29 -16.07
CA ASN A 60 5.92 2.23 -16.37
C ASN A 60 6.93 2.41 -15.22
N ILE A 61 6.75 1.74 -14.08
CA ILE A 61 7.73 1.75 -12.97
C ILE A 61 9.10 1.25 -13.45
N LEU A 62 9.11 0.34 -14.42
CA LEU A 62 10.33 -0.17 -15.06
C LEU A 62 11.17 0.92 -15.75
N LYS A 63 10.54 2.05 -16.13
CA LYS A 63 11.22 3.18 -16.78
C LYS A 63 11.73 4.22 -15.78
N ASN A 64 11.24 4.16 -14.56
CA ASN A 64 11.46 5.16 -13.52
C ASN A 64 12.16 4.52 -12.32
N MET A 65 13.29 3.85 -12.56
CA MET A 65 14.10 3.36 -11.44
C MET A 65 14.60 4.53 -10.62
N ASP A 66 13.96 4.72 -9.46
CA ASP A 66 14.23 5.84 -8.56
C ASP A 66 15.02 5.32 -7.34
N PRO A 67 16.02 6.05 -6.86
CA PRO A 67 16.73 5.72 -5.62
C PRO A 67 15.84 5.54 -4.39
N ILE A 68 14.57 5.95 -4.45
CA ILE A 68 13.57 5.70 -3.41
C ILE A 68 13.41 4.19 -3.10
N MET A 69 13.75 3.31 -4.05
CA MET A 69 13.77 1.87 -3.83
C MET A 69 14.66 1.44 -2.67
N PHE A 70 15.73 2.20 -2.40
CA PHE A 70 16.65 1.95 -1.28
C PHE A 70 16.14 2.49 0.07
N HIS A 71 15.01 3.19 0.07
CA HIS A 71 14.36 3.70 1.27
C HIS A 71 13.62 2.62 2.05
N VAL A 72 13.42 1.47 1.45
CA VAL A 72 12.80 0.29 2.06
C VAL A 72 13.90 -0.74 2.34
N PRO A 73 13.95 -1.37 3.52
CA PRO A 73 14.85 -2.47 3.75
C PRO A 73 14.66 -3.58 2.72
N ILE A 74 15.73 -4.22 2.29
CA ILE A 74 15.64 -5.29 1.27
C ILE A 74 14.72 -6.44 1.71
N ASN A 75 14.64 -6.69 3.02
CA ASN A 75 13.73 -7.67 3.63
C ASN A 75 12.41 -7.06 4.15
N GLY A 76 12.17 -5.77 3.92
CA GLY A 76 10.90 -5.12 4.22
C GLY A 76 9.78 -5.70 3.36
N VAL A 77 8.53 -5.56 3.80
CA VAL A 77 7.37 -6.10 3.10
C VAL A 77 6.38 -5.01 2.77
N LEU A 78 5.65 -5.19 1.68
CA LEU A 78 4.57 -4.29 1.29
C LEU A 78 3.46 -5.09 0.59
N GLU A 79 2.23 -4.76 0.90
CA GLU A 79 1.10 -5.19 0.07
C GLU A 79 0.85 -4.11 -0.97
N TRP A 80 1.25 -4.38 -2.21
CA TRP A 80 1.09 -3.45 -3.31
C TRP A 80 -0.37 -3.38 -3.79
N CYS A 81 -0.70 -2.28 -4.45
CA CYS A 81 -1.97 -2.14 -5.17
C CYS A 81 -1.69 -1.71 -6.61
N THR A 82 -2.29 -2.38 -7.59
CA THR A 82 -2.12 -1.99 -8.99
C THR A 82 -2.86 -0.69 -9.29
N VAL A 83 -2.40 0.04 -10.30
CA VAL A 83 -3.08 1.26 -10.74
C VAL A 83 -4.48 0.95 -11.28
N GLU A 84 -4.64 -0.21 -11.92
CA GLU A 84 -5.91 -0.69 -12.46
C GLU A 84 -6.93 -1.00 -11.36
N ASP A 85 -6.49 -1.71 -10.30
CA ASP A 85 -7.34 -1.98 -9.14
C ASP A 85 -7.72 -0.68 -8.42
N SER A 86 -6.76 0.25 -8.28
CA SER A 86 -7.04 1.57 -7.70
C SER A 86 -8.07 2.36 -8.52
N GLY A 87 -7.98 2.31 -9.84
CA GLY A 87 -8.95 2.93 -10.74
C GLY A 87 -10.34 2.28 -10.66
N ARG A 88 -10.37 0.94 -10.69
CA ARG A 88 -11.61 0.16 -10.57
C ARG A 88 -12.30 0.38 -9.24
N LEU A 89 -11.53 0.48 -8.15
CA LEU A 89 -12.03 0.81 -6.82
C LEU A 89 -12.82 2.12 -6.83
N LEU A 90 -12.26 3.18 -7.41
CA LEU A 90 -12.93 4.48 -7.46
C LEU A 90 -14.17 4.46 -8.35
N ALA A 91 -14.11 3.77 -9.47
CA ALA A 91 -15.27 3.60 -10.36
C ALA A 91 -16.41 2.84 -9.65
N ASN A 92 -16.09 1.70 -9.04
CA ASN A 92 -17.07 0.89 -8.32
C ASN A 92 -17.65 1.63 -7.10
N LEU A 93 -16.84 2.43 -6.40
CA LEU A 93 -17.34 3.28 -5.32
C LEU A 93 -18.42 4.24 -5.81
N CYS A 94 -18.18 4.94 -6.92
CA CYS A 94 -19.16 5.86 -7.51
C CYS A 94 -20.43 5.12 -7.95
N ASP A 95 -20.28 3.95 -8.56
CA ASP A 95 -21.40 3.15 -9.03
C ASP A 95 -22.26 2.62 -7.87
N GLU A 96 -21.64 2.08 -6.83
CA GLU A 96 -22.35 1.52 -5.68
C GLU A 96 -23.02 2.61 -4.82
N ASP A 97 -22.40 3.79 -4.71
CA ASP A 97 -23.00 4.95 -4.08
C ASP A 97 -24.21 5.44 -4.87
N ALA A 98 -24.10 5.58 -6.20
CA ALA A 98 -25.19 5.99 -7.07
C ALA A 98 -26.38 5.03 -7.03
N LYS A 99 -26.14 3.74 -6.83
CA LYS A 99 -27.19 2.71 -6.65
C LYS A 99 -27.79 2.71 -5.25
N GLY A 100 -27.20 3.41 -4.29
CA GLY A 100 -27.62 3.41 -2.88
C GLY A 100 -27.27 2.11 -2.14
N ASN A 101 -26.29 1.35 -2.61
CA ASN A 101 -25.88 0.08 -2.01
C ASN A 101 -24.92 0.25 -0.82
N LEU A 102 -24.36 1.45 -0.61
CA LEU A 102 -23.41 1.73 0.45
C LEU A 102 -24.13 2.28 1.69
N GLY A 103 -24.26 1.43 2.71
CA GLY A 103 -24.94 1.74 3.96
C GLY A 103 -24.03 2.31 5.05
N SER A 104 -24.54 2.38 6.26
CA SER A 104 -23.83 2.87 7.45
C SER A 104 -22.64 1.99 7.86
N ASP A 105 -22.60 0.77 7.39
CA ASP A 105 -21.51 -0.18 7.58
C ASP A 105 -20.30 0.10 6.67
N PHE A 106 -20.52 0.86 5.60
CA PHE A 106 -19.45 1.34 4.71
C PHE A 106 -18.95 2.73 5.11
N TRP A 107 -19.84 3.68 5.41
CA TRP A 107 -19.48 5.06 5.67
C TRP A 107 -18.85 5.27 7.07
N ASN A 108 -18.06 6.32 7.21
CA ASN A 108 -17.39 6.74 8.44
C ASN A 108 -16.34 5.72 8.94
N HIS A 109 -15.66 5.09 7.98
CA HIS A 109 -14.65 4.07 8.24
C HIS A 109 -13.32 4.35 7.54
N PHE A 110 -12.29 3.68 8.03
CA PHE A 110 -10.96 3.62 7.42
C PHE A 110 -10.79 2.28 6.74
N TYR A 111 -10.18 2.29 5.56
CA TYR A 111 -9.89 1.08 4.80
C TYR A 111 -8.45 1.08 4.30
N ASN A 112 -7.78 -0.06 4.40
CA ASN A 112 -6.51 -0.30 3.75
C ASN A 112 -6.75 -0.80 2.32
N ILE A 113 -6.00 -0.24 1.36
CA ILE A 113 -6.11 -0.61 -0.06
C ILE A 113 -4.88 -1.41 -0.47
N GLY A 114 -5.11 -2.62 -0.99
CA GLY A 114 -4.10 -3.48 -1.58
C GLY A 114 -4.74 -4.46 -2.56
N SER A 115 -3.98 -4.95 -3.53
CA SER A 115 -4.46 -5.91 -4.53
C SER A 115 -4.52 -7.35 -4.01
N GLY A 116 -4.40 -7.54 -2.69
CA GLY A 116 -4.58 -8.83 -2.04
C GLY A 116 -3.30 -9.65 -1.93
N LYS A 117 -3.47 -10.93 -1.62
CA LYS A 117 -2.38 -11.83 -1.22
C LYS A 117 -1.28 -11.99 -2.26
N GLU A 118 -1.62 -11.96 -3.55
CA GLU A 118 -0.66 -12.10 -4.65
C GLU A 118 0.32 -10.93 -4.74
N TYR A 119 -0.03 -9.80 -4.11
CA TYR A 119 0.77 -8.58 -4.08
C TYR A 119 1.45 -8.33 -2.73
N ARG A 120 1.45 -9.34 -1.84
CA ARG A 120 2.16 -9.33 -0.55
C ARG A 120 3.56 -9.86 -0.75
N ILE A 121 4.48 -9.00 -1.08
CA ILE A 121 5.85 -9.38 -1.41
C ILE A 121 6.86 -8.56 -0.59
N SER A 122 8.05 -9.13 -0.42
CA SER A 122 9.18 -8.42 0.13
C SER A 122 9.79 -7.46 -0.90
N ASN A 123 10.59 -6.50 -0.43
CA ASN A 123 11.33 -5.64 -1.35
C ASN A 123 12.33 -6.45 -2.20
N TYR A 124 12.92 -7.50 -1.65
CA TYR A 124 13.76 -8.41 -2.42
C TYR A 124 13.01 -9.07 -3.58
N GLU A 125 11.81 -9.61 -3.32
CA GLU A 125 10.97 -10.21 -4.36
C GLU A 125 10.56 -9.18 -5.40
N PHE A 126 10.21 -7.96 -4.97
CA PHE A 126 9.89 -6.86 -5.87
C PHE A 126 11.06 -6.50 -6.78
N GLU A 127 12.28 -6.36 -6.23
CA GLU A 127 13.49 -6.09 -7.01
C GLU A 127 13.81 -7.24 -7.99
N CYS A 128 13.63 -8.49 -7.57
CA CYS A 128 13.80 -9.64 -8.45
C CYS A 128 12.82 -9.61 -9.63
N LEU A 129 11.57 -9.23 -9.39
CA LEU A 129 10.56 -9.09 -10.46
C LEU A 129 10.94 -7.98 -11.44
N LEU A 130 11.31 -6.80 -10.94
CA LEU A 130 11.70 -5.66 -11.78
C LEU A 130 12.92 -5.99 -12.65
N LEU A 131 13.99 -6.44 -12.00
CA LEU A 131 15.25 -6.75 -12.70
C LEU A 131 15.09 -7.92 -13.66
N GLY A 132 14.34 -8.95 -13.26
CA GLY A 132 14.04 -10.10 -14.11
C GLY A 132 13.28 -9.71 -15.38
N THR A 133 12.30 -8.83 -15.27
CA THR A 133 11.54 -8.30 -16.44
C THR A 133 12.45 -7.52 -17.40
N LEU A 134 13.46 -6.84 -16.86
CA LEU A 134 14.47 -6.13 -17.66
C LEU A 134 15.58 -7.05 -18.21
N GLY A 135 15.55 -8.35 -17.90
CA GLY A 135 16.59 -9.30 -18.28
C GLY A 135 17.92 -9.11 -17.53
N LEU A 136 17.87 -8.46 -16.37
CA LEU A 136 19.03 -8.18 -15.53
C LEU A 136 19.25 -9.27 -14.48
N ALA A 137 20.45 -9.27 -13.87
CA ALA A 137 20.77 -10.14 -12.74
C ALA A 137 19.96 -9.72 -11.49
N GLY A 138 19.85 -10.63 -10.52
CA GLY A 138 19.20 -10.34 -9.25
C GLY A 138 19.90 -9.23 -8.43
N PRO A 139 19.18 -8.65 -7.46
CA PRO A 139 19.66 -7.48 -6.70
C PRO A 139 21.00 -7.73 -6.01
N GLU A 140 21.30 -8.96 -5.59
CA GLU A 140 22.56 -9.33 -4.93
C GLU A 140 23.81 -9.18 -5.81
N LYS A 141 23.64 -9.06 -7.13
CA LYS A 141 24.74 -8.83 -8.09
C LYS A 141 24.85 -7.38 -8.53
N LEU A 142 23.82 -6.61 -8.34
CA LEU A 142 23.73 -5.23 -8.87
C LEU A 142 23.81 -4.18 -7.79
N PHE A 143 23.37 -4.48 -6.56
CA PHE A 143 23.26 -3.52 -5.49
C PHE A 143 24.17 -3.88 -4.31
N ASP A 144 24.80 -2.87 -3.72
CA ASP A 144 25.48 -3.03 -2.44
C ASP A 144 24.43 -3.08 -1.32
N PRO A 145 24.43 -4.10 -0.44
CA PRO A 145 23.50 -4.19 0.68
C PRO A 145 23.48 -2.94 1.58
N ASN A 146 24.56 -2.19 1.63
CA ASN A 146 24.66 -0.95 2.42
C ASN A 146 23.88 0.23 1.80
N TRP A 147 23.38 0.10 0.58
CA TRP A 147 22.52 1.13 -0.02
C TRP A 147 21.11 1.11 0.55
N PHE A 148 20.67 -0.04 1.05
CA PHE A 148 19.33 -0.17 1.62
C PHE A 148 19.27 0.35 3.05
N THR A 149 18.16 1.00 3.40
CA THR A 149 17.91 1.34 4.79
C THR A 149 17.76 0.08 5.66
N THR A 150 18.09 0.20 6.94
CA THR A 150 17.95 -0.90 7.90
C THR A 150 16.65 -0.86 8.71
N LYS A 151 15.89 0.22 8.56
CA LYS A 151 14.61 0.41 9.25
C LYS A 151 13.46 0.44 8.27
N ASN A 152 12.35 -0.21 8.63
CA ASN A 152 11.17 -0.25 7.78
C ASN A 152 10.57 1.15 7.60
N PHE A 153 10.25 1.48 6.35
CA PHE A 153 9.54 2.68 5.97
C PHE A 153 8.14 2.27 5.47
N HIS A 154 7.14 2.37 6.34
CA HIS A 154 5.72 2.12 6.02
C HIS A 154 5.37 0.75 5.43
N GLY A 155 6.24 -0.24 5.52
CA GLY A 155 5.99 -1.57 4.95
C GLY A 155 5.15 -2.45 5.88
N GLN A 156 4.08 -3.02 5.33
CA GLN A 156 3.25 -4.02 6.01
C GLN A 156 2.37 -4.79 5.03
N PHE A 157 1.87 -5.93 5.50
CA PHE A 157 0.71 -6.60 4.92
C PHE A 157 -0.55 -6.21 5.68
N TYR A 158 -1.70 -6.27 5.04
CA TYR A 158 -2.97 -5.89 5.65
C TYR A 158 -3.77 -7.10 6.11
N ALA A 159 -4.01 -7.19 7.43
CA ALA A 159 -4.87 -8.22 7.99
C ALA A 159 -6.36 -8.00 7.68
N ASP A 160 -6.73 -6.79 7.32
CA ASP A 160 -8.09 -6.37 7.02
C ASP A 160 -8.26 -5.81 5.59
N GLY A 161 -7.30 -6.10 4.70
CA GLY A 161 -7.32 -5.61 3.32
C GLY A 161 -8.53 -6.08 2.50
N ASP A 162 -9.18 -7.16 2.91
CA ASP A 162 -10.34 -7.70 2.20
C ASP A 162 -11.65 -6.98 2.55
N LYS A 163 -11.68 -6.14 3.59
CA LYS A 163 -12.90 -5.40 3.97
C LYS A 163 -13.45 -4.53 2.84
N LEU A 164 -12.56 -3.77 2.18
CA LEU A 164 -12.96 -2.88 1.09
C LEU A 164 -13.31 -3.68 -0.17
N GLU A 165 -12.59 -4.77 -0.43
CA GLU A 165 -12.88 -5.70 -1.54
C GLU A 165 -14.29 -6.29 -1.41
N ASN A 166 -14.72 -6.63 -0.20
CA ASN A 166 -16.06 -7.18 0.03
C ASN A 166 -17.20 -6.20 -0.32
N PHE A 167 -16.94 -4.88 -0.26
CA PHE A 167 -17.90 -3.87 -0.68
C PHE A 167 -17.83 -3.55 -2.17
N LEU A 168 -16.61 -3.47 -2.72
CA LEU A 168 -16.39 -2.81 -4.01
C LEU A 168 -15.89 -3.74 -5.11
N HIS A 169 -15.46 -4.98 -4.79
CA HIS A 169 -15.04 -6.00 -5.77
C HIS A 169 -14.10 -5.44 -6.84
N PHE A 170 -13.04 -4.78 -6.40
CA PHE A 170 -12.15 -4.03 -7.30
C PHE A 170 -10.90 -4.80 -7.75
N ARG A 171 -10.56 -5.92 -7.09
CA ARG A 171 -9.35 -6.68 -7.40
C ARG A 171 -9.52 -7.55 -8.63
N GLU A 172 -8.54 -7.50 -9.51
CA GLU A 172 -8.45 -8.40 -10.64
C GLU A 172 -7.93 -9.78 -10.28
N ASN A 173 -7.16 -9.86 -9.17
CA ASN A 173 -6.50 -11.07 -8.70
C ASN A 173 -5.50 -11.66 -9.71
N LEU A 174 -4.91 -10.84 -10.57
CA LEU A 174 -3.83 -11.24 -11.45
C LEU A 174 -2.58 -11.58 -10.61
N PRO A 175 -1.88 -12.69 -10.87
CA PRO A 175 -0.62 -12.97 -10.17
C PRO A 175 0.41 -11.86 -10.43
N VAL A 176 1.12 -11.43 -9.38
CA VAL A 176 2.08 -10.31 -9.49
C VAL A 176 3.17 -10.53 -10.54
N LYS A 177 3.60 -11.78 -10.74
CA LYS A 177 4.58 -12.16 -11.76
C LYS A 177 4.10 -11.97 -13.21
N ASP A 178 2.78 -11.90 -13.40
CA ASP A 178 2.16 -11.74 -14.72
C ASP A 178 1.74 -10.28 -14.98
N TYR A 179 2.06 -9.38 -14.05
CA TYR A 179 1.69 -7.98 -14.11
C TYR A 179 2.62 -7.12 -14.99
N PHE A 180 3.89 -7.51 -15.18
CA PHE A 180 4.89 -6.77 -15.95
C PHE A 180 5.14 -7.31 -17.34
#